data_42a7ef0c45d6a7f7ff9acfb060662f5e
#
_entry.id   42a7ef0c45d6a7f7ff9acfb060662f5e
#
_cell.length_a   1.000
_cell.length_b   1.000
_cell.length_c   1.000
_cell.angle_alpha   90.00
_cell.angle_beta   90.00
_cell.angle_gamma   90.00
#
_symmetry.space_group_name_H-M   'P 1'
#
loop_
_entity.id
_entity.type
_entity.pdbx_description
1 polymer ?
#
loop_
_entity_poly.entity_id
_entity_poly.type
_entity_poly.pdbx_seq_one_letter_code
_entity_poly.pdbx_strand_id
1 'polypeptide(L)'
;MNKSKKIEQYQLLLAQAQGLFANETNALANLSNASALLKMTLPNSVFAGFYLFDGQELILGPFQGGVSCVRIHLGKGVCGESAQSRRTIIVDDVKQHANYISCDAAAMSEIVVPMVKDDCLVGVLDLDSSLVADYDAIDQEYLEAFVAVLLEKTTFTFDMFGVEN
;
A
#
# COMPACT_ATOMS: atom_id res chain seq x y z
N MET A 1 -7.45 4.67 -19.15
CA MET A 1 -8.88 4.50 -18.73
C MET A 1 -9.53 5.87 -18.62
N ASN A 2 -10.81 6.01 -18.98
CA ASN A 2 -11.56 7.25 -18.80
C ASN A 2 -11.71 7.56 -17.30
N LYS A 3 -11.56 8.84 -16.90
CA LYS A 3 -11.67 9.30 -15.51
C LYS A 3 -12.96 8.84 -14.81
N SER A 4 -14.10 8.90 -15.49
CA SER A 4 -15.39 8.46 -14.93
C SER A 4 -15.37 6.97 -14.56
N LYS A 5 -14.85 6.12 -15.44
CA LYS A 5 -14.73 4.68 -15.18
C LYS A 5 -13.75 4.37 -14.04
N LYS A 6 -12.66 5.14 -13.95
CA LYS A 6 -11.68 5.01 -12.87
C LYS A 6 -12.33 5.32 -11.51
N ILE A 7 -13.10 6.41 -11.45
CA ILE A 7 -13.84 6.82 -10.24
C ILE A 7 -14.87 5.75 -9.86
N GLU A 8 -15.68 5.27 -10.81
CA GLU A 8 -16.67 4.21 -10.57
C GLU A 8 -16.02 2.94 -10.02
N GLN A 9 -14.87 2.55 -10.56
CA GLN A 9 -14.10 1.40 -10.09
C GLN A 9 -13.63 1.58 -8.66
N TYR A 10 -13.13 2.76 -8.29
CA TYR A 10 -12.71 3.07 -6.93
C TYR A 10 -13.89 3.18 -5.96
N GLN A 11 -15.02 3.73 -6.39
CA GLN A 11 -16.23 3.75 -5.56
C GLN A 11 -16.70 2.33 -5.24
N LEU A 12 -16.66 1.42 -6.21
CA LEU A 12 -16.95 0.01 -6.00
C LEU A 12 -15.92 -0.63 -5.04
N LEU A 13 -14.64 -0.35 -5.22
CA LEU A 13 -13.58 -0.83 -4.33
C LEU A 13 -13.83 -0.41 -2.87
N LEU A 14 -14.16 0.85 -2.63
CA LEU A 14 -14.45 1.35 -1.29
C LEU A 14 -15.69 0.68 -0.67
N ALA A 15 -16.74 0.49 -1.46
CA ALA A 15 -17.95 -0.21 -1.00
C ALA A 15 -17.64 -1.68 -0.63
N GLN A 16 -16.83 -2.36 -1.45
CA GLN A 16 -16.38 -3.72 -1.18
C GLN A 16 -15.51 -3.79 0.08
N ALA A 17 -14.59 -2.84 0.26
CA ALA A 17 -13.73 -2.74 1.45
C ALA A 17 -14.56 -2.55 2.73
N GLN A 18 -15.55 -1.65 2.71
CA GLN A 18 -16.46 -1.43 3.83
C GLN A 18 -17.18 -2.73 4.24
N GLY A 19 -17.69 -3.49 3.28
CA GLY A 19 -18.34 -4.77 3.56
C GLY A 19 -17.37 -5.85 4.03
N LEU A 20 -16.20 -5.94 3.40
CA LEU A 20 -15.20 -6.97 3.67
C LEU A 20 -14.61 -6.86 5.09
N PHE A 21 -14.38 -5.64 5.56
CA PHE A 21 -13.80 -5.38 6.89
C PHE A 21 -14.82 -5.10 7.98
N ALA A 22 -16.12 -5.13 7.67
CA ALA A 22 -17.17 -4.69 8.59
C ALA A 22 -17.17 -5.41 9.95
N ASN A 23 -16.89 -6.72 9.95
CA ASN A 23 -16.97 -7.57 11.13
C ASN A 23 -15.65 -8.29 11.46
N GLU A 24 -14.54 -7.87 10.85
CA GLU A 24 -13.23 -8.46 11.08
C GLU A 24 -12.24 -7.39 11.55
N THR A 25 -11.57 -7.65 12.66
CA THR A 25 -10.56 -6.76 13.23
C THR A 25 -9.15 -7.32 13.16
N ASN A 26 -8.98 -8.58 12.75
CA ASN A 26 -7.67 -9.20 12.66
C ASN A 26 -6.85 -8.58 11.52
N ALA A 27 -5.68 -8.06 11.85
CA ALA A 27 -4.86 -7.34 10.88
C ALA A 27 -4.33 -8.25 9.77
N LEU A 28 -3.89 -9.47 10.08
CA LEU A 28 -3.38 -10.40 9.07
C LEU A 28 -4.49 -10.74 8.05
N ALA A 29 -5.69 -11.06 8.53
CA ALA A 29 -6.83 -11.36 7.66
C ALA A 29 -7.22 -10.17 6.79
N ASN A 30 -7.34 -8.98 7.38
CA ASN A 30 -7.74 -7.77 6.65
C ASN A 30 -6.69 -7.32 5.65
N LEU A 31 -5.41 -7.32 6.01
CA LEU A 31 -4.33 -6.98 5.09
C LEU A 31 -4.22 -7.98 3.92
N SER A 32 -4.42 -9.27 4.19
CA SER A 32 -4.43 -10.31 3.16
C SER A 32 -5.56 -10.10 2.16
N ASN A 33 -6.78 -9.88 2.64
CA ASN A 33 -7.94 -9.60 1.78
C ASN A 33 -7.84 -8.23 1.10
N ALA A 34 -7.29 -7.22 1.77
CA ALA A 34 -7.06 -5.91 1.17
C ALA A 34 -6.11 -6.00 -0.03
N SER A 35 -4.98 -6.72 0.12
CA SER A 35 -4.03 -6.92 -0.97
C SER A 35 -4.65 -7.67 -2.16
N ALA A 36 -5.46 -8.69 -1.89
CA ALA A 36 -6.17 -9.44 -2.93
C ALA A 36 -7.20 -8.56 -3.66
N LEU A 37 -7.99 -7.78 -2.92
CA LEU A 37 -9.01 -6.89 -3.48
C LEU A 37 -8.37 -5.80 -4.37
N LEU A 38 -7.28 -5.19 -3.91
CA LEU A 38 -6.52 -4.21 -4.70
C LEU A 38 -5.96 -4.82 -5.98
N LYS A 39 -5.36 -6.01 -5.89
CA LYS A 39 -4.83 -6.73 -7.06
C LYS A 39 -5.91 -7.06 -8.09
N MET A 40 -7.10 -7.45 -7.64
CA MET A 40 -8.25 -7.73 -8.51
C MET A 40 -8.79 -6.45 -9.18
N THR A 41 -8.72 -5.32 -8.48
CA THR A 41 -9.27 -4.05 -8.95
C THR A 41 -8.32 -3.33 -9.91
N LEU A 42 -7.01 -3.43 -9.68
CA LEU A 42 -5.97 -2.71 -10.44
C LEU A 42 -5.21 -3.68 -11.35
N PRO A 43 -5.67 -3.85 -12.61
CA PRO A 43 -5.20 -4.94 -13.48
C PRO A 43 -3.73 -4.82 -13.88
N ASN A 44 -3.18 -3.60 -13.91
CA ASN A 44 -1.79 -3.35 -14.28
C ASN A 44 -0.81 -3.55 -13.12
N SER A 45 -1.30 -3.75 -11.89
CA SER A 45 -0.43 -3.90 -10.73
C SER A 45 0.40 -5.19 -10.83
N VAL A 46 1.69 -5.07 -10.63
CA VAL A 46 2.62 -6.21 -10.51
C VAL A 46 2.88 -6.54 -9.03
N PHE A 47 2.70 -5.56 -8.17
CA PHE A 47 2.69 -5.71 -6.71
C PHE A 47 1.51 -4.92 -6.13
N ALA A 48 0.82 -5.50 -5.16
CA ALA A 48 -0.21 -4.84 -4.36
C ALA A 48 -0.15 -5.38 -2.94
N GLY A 49 0.31 -4.57 -1.99
CA GLY A 49 0.50 -5.06 -0.64
C GLY A 49 1.04 -4.06 0.36
N PHE A 50 1.51 -4.59 1.46
CA PHE A 50 1.85 -3.80 2.64
C PHE A 50 3.26 -4.07 3.12
N TYR A 51 3.94 -3.00 3.50
CA TYR A 51 5.10 -3.05 4.37
C TYR A 51 4.72 -2.50 5.75
N LEU A 52 5.03 -3.24 6.80
CA LEU A 52 4.61 -2.93 8.16
C LEU A 52 5.79 -2.44 8.99
N PHE A 53 5.55 -1.40 9.80
CA PHE A 53 6.59 -0.79 10.62
C PHE A 53 6.75 -1.54 11.94
N ASP A 54 7.95 -2.06 12.22
CA ASP A 54 8.26 -2.82 13.43
C ASP A 54 8.82 -1.95 14.58
N GLY A 55 8.84 -0.63 14.40
CA GLY A 55 9.43 0.32 15.33
C GLY A 55 10.80 0.82 14.90
N GLN A 56 11.43 0.20 13.91
CA GLN A 56 12.74 0.56 13.37
C GLN A 56 12.75 0.67 11.84
N GLU A 57 12.17 -0.29 11.17
CA GLU A 57 12.16 -0.40 9.72
C GLU A 57 10.84 -0.99 9.21
N LEU A 58 10.65 -0.98 7.90
CA LEU A 58 9.51 -1.61 7.24
C LEU A 58 9.83 -3.08 6.95
N ILE A 59 8.88 -3.97 7.27
CA ILE A 59 8.96 -5.40 7.01
C ILE A 59 7.84 -5.80 6.06
N LEU A 60 8.15 -6.63 5.08
CA LEU A 60 7.19 -7.17 4.13
C LEU A 60 6.01 -7.83 4.87
N GLY A 61 4.82 -7.35 4.59
CA GLY A 61 3.56 -7.90 5.08
C GLY A 61 2.78 -8.63 3.99
N PRO A 62 1.47 -8.83 4.18
CA PRO A 62 0.62 -9.46 3.15
C PRO A 62 0.64 -8.70 1.83
N PHE A 63 0.81 -9.41 0.72
CA PHE A 63 0.85 -8.85 -0.63
C PHE A 63 0.42 -9.86 -1.69
N GLN A 64 0.15 -9.34 -2.87
CA GLN A 64 -0.05 -10.08 -4.11
C GLN A 64 0.99 -9.63 -5.13
N GLY A 65 1.68 -10.56 -5.76
CA GLY A 65 2.73 -10.27 -6.75
C GLY A 65 3.90 -11.22 -6.67
N GLY A 66 5.00 -10.85 -7.28
CA GLY A 66 6.24 -11.61 -7.22
C GLY A 66 6.98 -11.44 -5.89
N VAL A 67 8.03 -12.25 -5.69
CA VAL A 67 8.93 -12.12 -4.54
C VAL A 67 9.47 -10.70 -4.45
N SER A 68 9.49 -10.11 -3.25
CA SER A 68 9.85 -8.72 -3.04
C SER A 68 10.88 -8.54 -1.92
N CYS A 69 11.35 -7.31 -1.73
CA CYS A 69 12.26 -6.96 -0.63
C CYS A 69 11.62 -7.31 0.71
N VAL A 70 12.43 -7.84 1.64
CA VAL A 70 11.92 -8.24 2.97
C VAL A 70 11.93 -7.09 3.96
N ARG A 71 12.97 -6.23 3.91
CA ARG A 71 13.18 -5.11 4.84
C ARG A 71 13.54 -3.85 4.10
N ILE A 72 12.96 -2.74 4.53
CA ILE A 72 13.21 -1.41 3.95
C ILE A 72 13.41 -0.41 5.10
N HIS A 73 14.56 0.26 5.13
CA HIS A 73 14.83 1.31 6.10
C HIS A 73 14.01 2.58 5.79
N LEU A 74 13.62 3.32 6.82
CA LEU A 74 12.98 4.63 6.65
C LEU A 74 13.89 5.56 5.83
N GLY A 75 13.27 6.30 4.91
CA GLY A 75 13.98 7.19 4.00
C GLY A 75 14.64 6.50 2.81
N LYS A 76 14.58 5.17 2.69
CA LYS A 76 15.14 4.41 1.57
C LYS A 76 14.05 3.87 0.66
N GLY A 77 14.23 4.08 -0.65
CA GLY A 77 13.23 3.76 -1.65
C GLY A 77 11.93 4.56 -1.46
N VAL A 78 10.94 4.34 -2.32
CA VAL A 78 9.68 5.09 -2.27
C VAL A 78 8.89 4.73 -0.99
N CYS A 79 8.85 3.46 -0.61
CA CYS A 79 8.22 3.01 0.63
C CYS A 79 8.84 3.66 1.87
N GLY A 80 10.18 3.67 1.95
CA GLY A 80 10.89 4.30 3.08
C GLY A 80 10.71 5.81 3.13
N GLU A 81 10.67 6.48 1.98
CA GLU A 81 10.38 7.93 1.88
C GLU A 81 8.96 8.25 2.34
N SER A 82 7.96 7.49 1.89
CA SER A 82 6.57 7.67 2.29
C SER A 82 6.39 7.45 3.80
N ALA A 83 6.97 6.38 4.34
CA ALA A 83 6.92 6.08 5.77
C ALA A 83 7.55 7.20 6.61
N GLN A 84 8.72 7.70 6.21
CA GLN A 84 9.44 8.75 6.93
C GLN A 84 8.72 10.10 6.87
N SER A 85 8.25 10.49 5.68
CA SER A 85 7.56 11.78 5.48
C SER A 85 6.10 11.75 5.89
N ARG A 86 5.50 10.56 6.04
CA ARG A 86 4.07 10.33 6.27
C ARG A 86 3.20 10.96 5.18
N ARG A 87 3.66 10.89 3.94
CA ARG A 87 2.97 11.43 2.75
C ARG A 87 2.84 10.36 1.69
N THR A 88 1.75 10.40 0.95
CA THR A 88 1.60 9.63 -0.28
C THR A 88 2.61 10.12 -1.31
N ILE A 89 3.29 9.17 -1.97
CA ILE A 89 4.27 9.45 -3.01
C ILE A 89 3.83 8.73 -4.28
N ILE A 90 3.78 9.46 -5.39
CA ILE A 90 3.55 8.93 -6.73
C ILE A 90 4.84 9.08 -7.52
N VAL A 91 5.29 7.99 -8.13
CA VAL A 91 6.47 7.94 -9.01
C VAL A 91 6.02 7.50 -10.40
N ASP A 92 6.06 8.42 -11.34
CA ASP A 92 5.62 8.17 -12.73
C ASP A 92 6.52 7.21 -13.48
N ASP A 93 7.83 7.30 -13.24
CA ASP A 93 8.84 6.40 -13.81
C ASP A 93 9.87 6.07 -12.73
N VAL A 94 9.86 4.83 -12.26
CA VAL A 94 10.77 4.37 -11.21
C VAL A 94 12.25 4.47 -11.60
N LYS A 95 12.57 4.42 -12.89
CA LYS A 95 13.94 4.56 -13.40
C LYS A 95 14.47 5.97 -13.28
N GLN A 96 13.60 6.96 -13.16
CA GLN A 96 13.94 8.36 -12.97
C GLN A 96 13.98 8.79 -11.50
N HIS A 97 13.53 7.93 -10.58
CA HIS A 97 13.50 8.24 -9.16
C HIS A 97 14.88 7.99 -8.52
N ALA A 98 15.52 9.04 -8.03
CA ALA A 98 16.91 8.99 -7.56
C ALA A 98 17.18 8.05 -6.38
N ASN A 99 16.18 7.85 -5.52
CA ASN A 99 16.25 6.99 -4.32
C ASN A 99 15.48 5.68 -4.50
N TYR A 100 15.30 5.23 -5.75
CA TYR A 100 14.55 4.01 -6.04
C TYR A 100 15.30 2.76 -5.61
N ILE A 101 14.58 1.83 -4.97
CA ILE A 101 15.03 0.45 -4.70
C ILE A 101 14.20 -0.49 -5.55
N SER A 102 14.86 -1.20 -6.46
CA SER A 102 14.21 -2.18 -7.32
C SER A 102 13.99 -3.50 -6.56
N CYS A 103 12.77 -3.70 -6.08
CA CYS A 103 12.34 -4.99 -5.51
C CYS A 103 11.68 -5.89 -6.55
N ASP A 104 11.12 -5.32 -7.62
CA ASP A 104 10.56 -6.03 -8.77
C ASP A 104 10.98 -5.31 -10.07
N ALA A 105 11.65 -6.05 -10.96
CA ALA A 105 12.10 -5.51 -12.25
C ALA A 105 10.94 -5.18 -13.21
N ALA A 106 9.74 -5.71 -12.97
CA ALA A 106 8.55 -5.43 -13.76
C ALA A 106 7.87 -4.10 -13.39
N ALA A 107 8.21 -3.50 -12.26
CA ALA A 107 7.66 -2.21 -11.83
C ALA A 107 8.14 -1.07 -12.75
N MET A 108 7.22 -0.26 -13.23
CA MET A 108 7.48 0.91 -14.08
C MET A 108 7.03 2.22 -13.42
N SER A 109 5.93 2.21 -12.68
CA SER A 109 5.46 3.30 -11.84
C SER A 109 4.98 2.77 -10.50
N GLU A 110 4.91 3.64 -9.50
CA GLU A 110 4.62 3.25 -8.12
C GLU A 110 3.80 4.32 -7.41
N ILE A 111 2.90 3.89 -6.54
CA ILE A 111 2.26 4.74 -5.55
C ILE A 111 2.37 4.10 -4.18
N VAL A 112 2.81 4.89 -3.20
CA VAL A 112 2.92 4.46 -1.81
C VAL A 112 2.08 5.37 -0.93
N VAL A 113 1.18 4.78 -0.14
CA VAL A 113 0.30 5.49 0.79
C VAL A 113 0.70 5.14 2.22
N PRO A 114 1.04 6.13 3.07
CA PRO A 114 1.41 5.85 4.45
C PRO A 114 0.18 5.44 5.26
N MET A 115 0.37 4.51 6.16
CA MET A 115 -0.65 4.03 7.09
C MET A 115 -0.32 4.58 8.48
N VAL A 116 -1.05 5.61 8.90
CA VAL A 116 -0.86 6.26 10.21
C VAL A 116 -2.17 6.19 10.99
N LYS A 117 -2.12 5.61 12.19
CA LYS A 117 -3.26 5.49 13.10
C LYS A 117 -2.89 6.05 14.47
N ASP A 118 -3.70 6.97 14.99
CA ASP A 118 -3.47 7.61 16.29
C ASP A 118 -2.04 8.18 16.42
N ASP A 119 -1.60 8.92 15.39
CA ASP A 119 -0.24 9.49 15.23
C ASP A 119 0.90 8.47 15.18
N CYS A 120 0.60 7.18 15.14
CA CYS A 120 1.59 6.12 15.04
C CYS A 120 1.68 5.58 13.60
N LEU A 121 2.90 5.47 13.09
CA LEU A 121 3.15 4.80 11.82
C LEU A 121 2.89 3.30 11.98
N VAL A 122 1.97 2.75 11.19
CA VAL A 122 1.67 1.31 11.12
C VAL A 122 2.47 0.65 9.99
N GLY A 123 2.65 1.37 8.90
CA GLY A 123 3.33 0.89 7.71
C GLY A 123 2.98 1.70 6.48
N VAL A 124 3.06 1.08 5.32
CA VAL A 124 2.66 1.66 4.04
C VAL A 124 1.87 0.65 3.20
N LEU A 125 0.94 1.17 2.40
CA LEU A 125 0.38 0.47 1.24
C LEU A 125 1.26 0.79 0.05
N ASP A 126 1.72 -0.24 -0.65
CA ASP A 126 2.57 -0.16 -1.82
C ASP A 126 1.90 -0.80 -3.04
N LEU A 127 1.85 -0.06 -4.14
CA LEU A 127 1.31 -0.52 -5.41
C LEU A 127 2.29 -0.19 -6.53
N ASP A 128 2.77 -1.22 -7.20
CA ASP A 128 3.59 -1.12 -8.41
C ASP A 128 2.79 -1.47 -9.65
N SER A 129 2.94 -0.67 -10.71
CA SER A 129 2.35 -0.93 -12.02
C SER A 129 3.40 -1.32 -13.05
N SER A 130 3.00 -2.16 -14.01
CA SER A 130 3.79 -2.47 -15.21
C SER A 130 3.80 -1.35 -16.26
N LEU A 131 3.08 -0.27 -16.04
CA LEU A 131 2.98 0.88 -16.93
C LEU A 131 3.63 2.12 -16.29
N VAL A 132 4.25 2.94 -17.11
CA VAL A 132 4.73 4.27 -16.70
C VAL A 132 3.53 5.20 -16.49
N ALA A 133 3.58 6.06 -15.47
CA ALA A 133 2.56 7.06 -15.17
C ALA A 133 1.12 6.50 -15.05
N ASP A 134 0.99 5.33 -14.43
CA ASP A 134 -0.30 4.66 -14.25
C ASP A 134 -1.13 5.24 -13.08
N TYR A 135 -0.47 5.92 -12.15
CA TYR A 135 -1.12 6.53 -10.98
C TYR A 135 -1.20 8.04 -11.09
N ASP A 136 -2.33 8.62 -10.65
CA ASP A 136 -2.61 10.04 -10.63
C ASP A 136 -3.28 10.49 -9.32
N ALA A 137 -3.73 11.75 -9.27
CA ALA A 137 -4.39 12.30 -8.08
C ALA A 137 -5.69 11.58 -7.70
N ILE A 138 -6.37 10.93 -8.66
CA ILE A 138 -7.57 10.12 -8.38
C ILE A 138 -7.17 8.87 -7.61
N ASP A 139 -6.09 8.20 -8.03
CA ASP A 139 -5.57 7.03 -7.31
C ASP A 139 -5.19 7.42 -5.88
N GLN A 140 -4.48 8.54 -5.71
CA GLN A 140 -4.11 9.03 -4.39
C GLN A 140 -5.33 9.23 -3.49
N GLU A 141 -6.34 9.97 -3.95
CA GLU A 141 -7.56 10.27 -3.19
C GLU A 141 -8.26 8.99 -2.71
N TYR A 142 -8.49 8.05 -3.64
CA TYR A 142 -9.23 6.84 -3.32
C TYR A 142 -8.42 5.81 -2.54
N LEU A 143 -7.12 5.71 -2.78
CA LEU A 143 -6.25 4.80 -2.02
C LEU A 143 -6.02 5.31 -0.60
N GLU A 144 -5.93 6.62 -0.38
CA GLU A 144 -5.93 7.22 0.96
C GLU A 144 -7.26 6.92 1.69
N ALA A 145 -8.40 7.02 1.00
CA ALA A 145 -9.69 6.64 1.57
C ALA A 145 -9.78 5.13 1.87
N PHE A 146 -9.23 4.29 1.01
CA PHE A 146 -9.15 2.84 1.24
C PHE A 146 -8.32 2.51 2.48
N VAL A 147 -7.15 3.13 2.63
CA VAL A 147 -6.30 2.99 3.82
C VAL A 147 -7.04 3.46 5.08
N ALA A 148 -7.78 4.56 5.02
CA ALA A 148 -8.56 5.05 6.14
C ALA A 148 -9.62 4.03 6.60
N VAL A 149 -10.34 3.39 5.68
CA VAL A 149 -11.30 2.31 5.99
C VAL A 149 -10.59 1.13 6.64
N LEU A 150 -9.47 0.69 6.07
CA LEU A 150 -8.69 -0.44 6.58
C LEU A 150 -8.20 -0.18 8.01
N LEU A 151 -7.65 1.01 8.28
CA LEU A 151 -7.16 1.39 9.60
C LEU A 151 -8.28 1.50 10.64
N GLU A 152 -9.42 2.08 10.26
CA GLU A 152 -10.58 2.19 11.15
C GLU A 152 -11.09 0.84 11.63
N LYS A 153 -11.17 -0.15 10.72
CA LYS A 153 -11.76 -1.46 10.99
C LYS A 153 -10.79 -2.46 11.62
N THR A 154 -9.50 -2.20 11.54
CA THR A 154 -8.46 -3.18 11.87
C THR A 154 -7.73 -2.80 13.17
N THR A 155 -7.49 -3.80 14.01
CA THR A 155 -6.65 -3.67 15.20
C THR A 155 -5.22 -4.07 14.84
N PHE A 156 -4.27 -3.14 15.04
CA PHE A 156 -2.83 -3.39 14.84
C PHE A 156 -2.15 -3.51 16.20
N THR A 157 -1.38 -4.59 16.38
CA THR A 157 -0.57 -4.82 17.57
C THR A 157 0.88 -5.11 17.15
N PHE A 158 1.84 -4.67 17.94
CA PHE A 158 3.26 -4.92 17.65
C PHE A 158 3.64 -6.39 17.72
N ASP A 159 2.94 -7.17 18.53
CA ASP A 159 3.16 -8.62 18.68
C ASP A 159 3.05 -9.38 17.34
N MET A 160 2.26 -8.87 16.40
CA MET A 160 2.10 -9.48 15.07
C MET A 160 3.39 -9.51 14.27
N PHE A 161 4.34 -8.62 14.57
CA PHE A 161 5.55 -8.44 13.76
C PHE A 161 6.77 -9.09 14.40
N GLY A 162 6.58 -9.86 15.47
CA GLY A 162 7.66 -10.53 16.17
C GLY A 162 8.60 -9.60 16.93
N VAL A 163 8.14 -8.39 17.27
CA VAL A 163 8.88 -7.44 18.10
C VAL A 163 8.59 -7.78 19.56
N GLU A 164 9.59 -8.28 20.29
CA GLU A 164 9.52 -8.37 21.74
C GLU A 164 9.64 -6.97 22.34
N ASN A 165 8.68 -6.61 23.19
CA ASN A 165 8.69 -5.36 23.94
C ASN A 165 9.79 -5.35 25.00
#